data_cde1e35c624b438228d4c36573eb55a5
#
_entry.id   cde1e35c624b438228d4c36573eb55a5
#
_cell.length_a   1.000
_cell.length_b   1.000
_cell.length_c   1.000
_cell.angle_alpha   90.00
_cell.angle_beta   90.00
_cell.angle_gamma   90.00
#
_symmetry.space_group_name_H-M   'P 1'
#
loop_
_entity.id
_entity.type
_entity.pdbx_description
1 polymer ?
#
loop_
_entity_poly.entity_id
_entity_poly.type
_entity_poly.pdbx_seq_one_letter_code
_entity_poly.pdbx_strand_id
1 'polypeptide(L)'
;MKVDNKERIAKMPVKKYKEIFGVEKHVFERLLRVLEVADIYQRKSTAGRKGRLSVLDKLVITLMYWREYRSYRHIAFDYGVGKTQIGDAVIWVEKTIIASGLCKLKSARELRDNPSKIKIAIVDVTEQEIERPKKGKQIGTPARKSGTQSKLKSS
;
A
#
# COMPACT_ATOMS: atom_id res chain seq x y z
N MET A 1 -11.13 19.36 -16.29
CA MET A 1 -12.03 19.74 -15.14
C MET A 1 -11.24 19.50 -13.86
N LYS A 2 -11.00 20.50 -13.02
CA LYS A 2 -10.23 20.29 -11.78
C LYS A 2 -11.17 19.73 -10.72
N VAL A 3 -10.88 18.55 -10.19
CA VAL A 3 -11.68 17.95 -9.11
C VAL A 3 -11.47 18.76 -7.83
N ASP A 4 -12.51 19.39 -7.31
CA ASP A 4 -12.46 20.06 -6.01
C ASP A 4 -12.85 19.08 -4.90
N ASN A 5 -11.82 18.43 -4.34
CA ASN A 5 -12.03 17.48 -3.25
C ASN A 5 -12.43 18.18 -1.94
N LYS A 6 -12.05 19.44 -1.73
CA LYS A 6 -12.35 20.15 -0.50
C LYS A 6 -13.85 20.32 -0.31
N GLU A 7 -14.55 20.78 -1.33
CA GLU A 7 -16.01 20.95 -1.30
C GLU A 7 -16.74 19.61 -1.23
N ARG A 8 -16.28 18.61 -2.00
CA ARG A 8 -16.88 17.26 -2.02
C ARG A 8 -16.79 16.58 -0.66
N ILE A 9 -15.64 16.66 0.01
CA ILE A 9 -15.40 16.02 1.31
C ILE A 9 -16.14 16.77 2.42
N ALA A 10 -16.21 18.10 2.38
CA ALA A 10 -16.94 18.89 3.35
C ALA A 10 -18.45 18.53 3.41
N LYS A 11 -19.03 18.20 2.26
CA LYS A 11 -20.46 17.81 2.13
C LYS A 11 -20.69 16.30 2.29
N MET A 12 -19.63 15.50 2.52
CA MET A 12 -19.75 14.05 2.50
C MET A 12 -20.29 13.48 3.82
N PRO A 13 -21.36 12.63 3.78
CA PRO A 13 -21.84 11.92 4.96
C PRO A 13 -20.80 10.98 5.55
N VAL A 14 -20.81 10.81 6.89
CA VAL A 14 -19.83 9.99 7.63
C VAL A 14 -19.71 8.56 7.08
N LYS A 15 -20.84 7.93 6.74
CA LYS A 15 -20.88 6.56 6.19
C LYS A 15 -20.10 6.41 4.88
N LYS A 16 -20.11 7.43 4.02
CA LYS A 16 -19.41 7.39 2.73
C LYS A 16 -17.89 7.39 2.81
N TYR A 17 -17.30 7.84 3.93
CA TYR A 17 -15.85 7.77 4.11
C TYR A 17 -15.34 6.32 4.03
N LYS A 18 -16.01 5.39 4.72
CA LYS A 18 -15.66 3.97 4.69
C LYS A 18 -15.87 3.34 3.33
N GLU A 19 -16.94 3.74 2.64
CA GLU A 19 -17.26 3.24 1.29
C GLU A 19 -16.24 3.71 0.24
N ILE A 20 -15.84 4.99 0.28
CA ILE A 20 -14.99 5.59 -0.77
C ILE A 20 -13.51 5.43 -0.44
N PHE A 21 -13.11 5.67 0.82
CA PHE A 21 -11.71 5.70 1.23
C PHE A 21 -11.24 4.45 1.99
N GLY A 22 -12.16 3.55 2.36
CA GLY A 22 -11.84 2.37 3.16
C GLY A 22 -11.56 2.66 4.63
N VAL A 23 -11.62 3.92 5.07
CA VAL A 23 -11.34 4.36 6.44
C VAL A 23 -12.52 5.17 7.01
N GLU A 24 -12.67 5.16 8.32
CA GLU A 24 -13.69 5.97 8.99
C GLU A 24 -13.29 7.45 9.02
N LYS A 25 -14.27 8.36 9.13
CA LYS A 25 -14.07 9.81 9.10
C LYS A 25 -13.02 10.28 10.11
N HIS A 26 -13.06 9.79 11.35
CA HIS A 26 -12.11 10.19 12.39
C HIS A 26 -10.66 9.76 12.06
N VAL A 27 -10.48 8.61 11.39
CA VAL A 27 -9.17 8.15 10.93
C VAL A 27 -8.68 9.03 9.79
N PHE A 28 -9.56 9.33 8.81
CA PHE A 28 -9.24 10.23 7.70
C PHE A 28 -8.78 11.61 8.19
N GLU A 29 -9.50 12.21 9.13
CA GLU A 29 -9.15 13.52 9.70
C GLU A 29 -7.83 13.48 10.48
N ARG A 30 -7.56 12.36 11.17
CA ARG A 30 -6.30 12.17 11.88
C ARG A 30 -5.12 12.05 10.91
N LEU A 31 -5.27 11.31 9.83
CA LEU A 31 -4.28 11.19 8.77
C LEU A 31 -4.01 12.56 8.12
N LEU A 32 -5.09 13.29 7.79
CA LEU A 32 -4.98 14.60 7.17
C LEU A 32 -4.18 15.57 8.05
N ARG A 33 -4.47 15.64 9.35
CA ARG A 33 -3.72 16.51 10.29
C ARG A 33 -2.22 16.19 10.33
N VAL A 34 -1.87 14.92 10.35
CA VAL A 34 -0.46 14.50 10.34
C VAL A 34 0.23 14.93 9.05
N LEU A 35 -0.42 14.78 7.92
CA LEU A 35 0.12 15.19 6.63
C LEU A 35 0.25 16.71 6.50
N GLU A 36 -0.71 17.48 7.02
CA GLU A 36 -0.66 18.94 7.04
C GLU A 36 0.53 19.46 7.87
N VAL A 37 0.75 18.88 9.04
CA VAL A 37 1.91 19.19 9.88
C VAL A 37 3.21 18.90 9.14
N ALA A 38 3.33 17.74 8.52
CA ALA A 38 4.51 17.36 7.75
C ALA A 38 4.76 18.28 6.55
N ASP A 39 3.71 18.68 5.84
CA ASP A 39 3.80 19.62 4.70
C ASP A 39 4.29 21.00 5.15
N ILE A 40 3.85 21.49 6.31
CA ILE A 40 4.32 22.76 6.89
C ILE A 40 5.83 22.68 7.20
N TYR A 41 6.29 21.60 7.83
CA TYR A 41 7.72 21.43 8.12
C TYR A 41 8.56 21.34 6.85
N GLN A 42 8.11 20.58 5.87
CA GLN A 42 8.81 20.45 4.59
C GLN A 42 8.89 21.78 3.83
N ARG A 43 7.82 22.59 3.83
CA ARG A 43 7.80 23.89 3.17
C ARG A 43 8.73 24.92 3.81
N LYS A 44 8.95 24.84 5.13
CA LYS A 44 9.90 25.70 5.83
C LYS A 44 11.34 25.43 5.40
N SER A 45 11.65 24.20 5.01
CA SER A 45 12.99 23.77 4.61
C SER A 45 13.26 23.86 3.11
N THR A 46 12.21 24.02 2.29
CA THR A 46 12.36 23.97 0.83
C THR A 46 11.70 25.18 0.18
N ALA A 47 12.52 26.05 -0.43
CA ALA A 47 12.03 27.14 -1.27
C ALA A 47 11.52 26.55 -2.61
N GLY A 48 10.32 26.93 -3.04
CA GLY A 48 9.82 26.48 -4.32
C GLY A 48 8.35 26.84 -4.59
N ARG A 49 7.91 26.65 -5.85
CA ARG A 49 6.53 26.86 -6.26
C ARG A 49 5.62 25.81 -5.61
N LYS A 50 4.45 26.25 -5.11
CA LYS A 50 3.41 25.32 -4.60
C LYS A 50 3.05 24.28 -5.65
N GLY A 51 3.07 23.00 -5.27
CA GLY A 51 2.62 21.90 -6.11
C GLY A 51 1.14 22.05 -6.49
N ARG A 52 0.74 21.44 -7.61
CA ARG A 52 -0.65 21.48 -8.10
C ARG A 52 -1.62 20.71 -7.21
N LEU A 53 -1.13 19.68 -6.48
CA LEU A 53 -1.90 18.84 -5.57
C LEU A 53 -1.84 19.40 -4.16
N SER A 54 -3.00 19.61 -3.55
CA SER A 54 -3.10 19.94 -2.12
C SER A 54 -2.76 18.74 -1.25
N VAL A 55 -2.51 18.92 0.04
CA VAL A 55 -2.32 17.82 1.00
C VAL A 55 -3.53 16.90 1.03
N LEU A 56 -4.72 17.49 0.99
CA LEU A 56 -5.98 16.76 0.92
C LEU A 56 -6.06 15.91 -0.36
N ASP A 57 -5.69 16.46 -1.53
CA ASP A 57 -5.67 15.70 -2.77
C ASP A 57 -4.70 14.52 -2.71
N LYS A 58 -3.50 14.73 -2.16
CA LYS A 58 -2.51 13.66 -1.98
C LYS A 58 -3.06 12.51 -1.11
N LEU A 59 -3.74 12.84 0.00
CA LEU A 59 -4.37 11.84 0.87
C LEU A 59 -5.48 11.08 0.14
N VAL A 60 -6.39 11.80 -0.52
CA VAL A 60 -7.50 11.20 -1.28
C VAL A 60 -6.98 10.27 -2.36
N ILE A 61 -6.01 10.74 -3.16
CA ILE A 61 -5.37 9.95 -4.21
C ILE A 61 -4.79 8.65 -3.63
N THR A 62 -4.07 8.74 -2.51
CA THR A 62 -3.43 7.57 -1.90
C THR A 62 -4.46 6.57 -1.38
N LEU A 63 -5.50 7.02 -0.67
CA LEU A 63 -6.54 6.15 -0.16
C LEU A 63 -7.35 5.47 -1.28
N MET A 64 -7.68 6.20 -2.34
CA MET A 64 -8.34 5.62 -3.51
C MET A 64 -7.43 4.64 -4.25
N TYR A 65 -6.14 4.96 -4.38
CA TYR A 65 -5.16 4.05 -4.96
C TYR A 65 -5.09 2.72 -4.17
N TRP A 66 -4.97 2.77 -2.87
CA TRP A 66 -4.93 1.57 -2.03
C TRP A 66 -6.21 0.74 -2.08
N ARG A 67 -7.36 1.41 -2.18
CA ARG A 67 -8.65 0.72 -2.19
C ARG A 67 -9.00 0.10 -3.54
N GLU A 68 -8.75 0.82 -4.63
CA GLU A 68 -9.25 0.46 -5.97
C GLU A 68 -8.15 -0.08 -6.90
N TYR A 69 -6.88 0.00 -6.51
CA TYR A 69 -5.72 -0.38 -7.33
C TYR A 69 -5.72 0.27 -8.72
N ARG A 70 -6.29 1.46 -8.86
CA ARG A 70 -6.30 2.19 -10.13
C ARG A 70 -4.88 2.57 -10.54
N SER A 71 -4.59 2.45 -11.85
CA SER A 71 -3.26 2.85 -12.33
C SER A 71 -3.01 4.34 -12.11
N TYR A 72 -1.77 4.72 -11.83
CA TYR A 72 -1.36 6.13 -11.70
C TYR A 72 -1.71 6.96 -12.93
N ARG A 73 -1.78 6.36 -14.12
CA ARG A 73 -2.16 7.06 -15.37
C ARG A 73 -3.63 7.50 -15.33
N HIS A 74 -4.53 6.64 -14.89
CA HIS A 74 -5.95 6.97 -14.77
C HIS A 74 -6.19 8.06 -13.73
N ILE A 75 -5.53 7.95 -12.56
CA ILE A 75 -5.62 8.98 -11.53
C ILE A 75 -5.04 10.31 -12.02
N ALA A 76 -3.91 10.27 -12.73
CA ALA A 76 -3.28 11.46 -13.31
C ALA A 76 -4.20 12.17 -14.29
N PHE A 77 -4.93 11.42 -15.11
CA PHE A 77 -5.92 11.96 -16.03
C PHE A 77 -7.05 12.68 -15.30
N ASP A 78 -7.62 12.07 -14.26
CA ASP A 78 -8.71 12.66 -13.46
C ASP A 78 -8.29 13.98 -12.79
N TYR A 79 -7.05 14.07 -12.33
CA TYR A 79 -6.51 15.26 -11.65
C TYR A 79 -5.83 16.27 -12.58
N GLY A 80 -5.68 15.95 -13.86
CA GLY A 80 -4.99 16.81 -14.84
C GLY A 80 -3.52 17.06 -14.51
N VAL A 81 -2.82 16.04 -13.96
CA VAL A 81 -1.41 16.09 -13.56
C VAL A 81 -0.61 14.97 -14.22
N GLY A 82 0.72 15.02 -14.14
CA GLY A 82 1.57 13.95 -14.65
C GLY A 82 1.55 12.68 -13.77
N LYS A 83 1.75 11.50 -14.38
CA LYS A 83 1.84 10.20 -13.68
C LYS A 83 2.86 10.23 -12.54
N THR A 84 4.02 10.85 -12.76
CA THR A 84 5.10 10.97 -11.76
C THR A 84 4.61 11.73 -10.52
N GLN A 85 3.85 12.82 -10.71
CA GLN A 85 3.30 13.60 -9.60
C GLN A 85 2.34 12.79 -8.72
N ILE A 86 1.58 11.84 -9.32
CA ILE A 86 0.73 10.92 -8.56
C ILE A 86 1.58 9.93 -7.76
N GLY A 87 2.59 9.31 -8.39
CA GLY A 87 3.51 8.40 -7.71
C GLY A 87 4.24 9.08 -6.54
N ASP A 88 4.78 10.29 -6.76
CA ASP A 88 5.44 11.08 -5.71
C ASP A 88 4.49 11.42 -4.57
N ALA A 89 3.22 11.76 -4.89
CA ALA A 89 2.20 12.04 -3.87
C ALA A 89 1.91 10.81 -3.00
N VAL A 90 1.73 9.63 -3.60
CA VAL A 90 1.49 8.38 -2.89
C VAL A 90 2.69 8.04 -2.00
N ILE A 91 3.90 8.02 -2.55
CA ILE A 91 5.13 7.72 -1.80
C ILE A 91 5.33 8.70 -0.65
N TRP A 92 5.06 9.99 -0.86
CA TRP A 92 5.18 11.00 0.18
C TRP A 92 4.20 10.76 1.33
N VAL A 93 2.93 10.44 1.03
CA VAL A 93 1.91 10.13 2.04
C VAL A 93 2.29 8.88 2.81
N GLU A 94 2.70 7.79 2.14
CA GLU A 94 3.13 6.54 2.76
C GLU A 94 4.29 6.77 3.73
N LYS A 95 5.37 7.42 3.28
CA LYS A 95 6.53 7.72 4.12
C LYS A 95 6.15 8.56 5.34
N THR A 96 5.28 9.54 5.17
CA THR A 96 4.85 10.43 6.25
C THR A 96 4.01 9.68 7.29
N ILE A 97 3.07 8.84 6.85
CA ILE A 97 2.23 8.04 7.76
C ILE A 97 3.08 7.04 8.55
N ILE A 98 4.03 6.36 7.90
CA ILE A 98 4.95 5.43 8.58
C ILE A 98 5.82 6.18 9.59
N ALA A 99 6.41 7.31 9.21
CA ALA A 99 7.25 8.12 10.08
C ALA A 99 6.49 8.69 11.30
N SER A 100 5.18 8.96 11.15
CA SER A 100 4.34 9.45 12.25
C SER A 100 4.04 8.41 13.32
N GLY A 101 4.29 7.12 13.05
CA GLY A 101 3.97 6.02 13.95
C GLY A 101 2.49 5.70 14.11
N LEU A 102 1.60 6.34 13.32
CA LEU A 102 0.16 6.06 13.33
C LEU A 102 -0.15 4.64 12.84
N CYS A 103 0.62 4.16 11.88
CA CYS A 103 0.53 2.80 11.34
C CYS A 103 1.81 2.04 11.70
N LYS A 104 1.85 1.42 12.87
CA LYS A 104 2.90 0.47 13.23
C LYS A 104 2.46 -0.93 12.85
N LEU A 105 3.16 -1.52 11.89
CA LEU A 105 3.10 -2.96 11.68
C LEU A 105 3.93 -3.61 12.79
N LYS A 106 3.30 -4.46 13.59
CA LYS A 106 4.03 -5.25 14.58
C LYS A 106 4.94 -6.24 13.86
N SER A 107 6.17 -6.33 14.31
CA SER A 107 7.10 -7.34 13.78
C SER A 107 6.60 -8.76 14.13
N ALA A 108 7.02 -9.76 13.35
CA ALA A 108 6.70 -11.16 13.63
C ALA A 108 7.17 -11.60 15.02
N ARG A 109 8.23 -10.97 15.56
CA ARG A 109 8.72 -11.21 16.92
C ARG A 109 7.76 -10.64 17.97
N GLU A 110 7.30 -9.40 17.82
CA GLU A 110 6.33 -8.79 18.75
C GLU A 110 4.99 -9.52 18.75
N LEU A 111 4.59 -10.11 17.62
CA LEU A 111 3.39 -10.92 17.49
C LEU A 111 3.54 -12.26 18.24
N ARG A 112 4.72 -12.89 18.21
CA ARG A 112 5.02 -14.12 18.95
C ARG A 112 5.12 -13.88 20.46
N ASP A 113 5.76 -12.79 20.87
CA ASP A 113 6.01 -12.50 22.28
C ASP A 113 4.73 -12.03 23.02
N ASN A 114 3.70 -11.57 22.31
CA ASN A 114 2.44 -11.08 22.89
C ASN A 114 1.19 -11.61 22.16
N PRO A 115 0.94 -12.92 22.12
CA PRO A 115 -0.19 -13.51 21.38
C PRO A 115 -1.55 -13.08 21.96
N SER A 116 -1.65 -12.81 23.26
CA SER A 116 -2.90 -12.40 23.93
C SER A 116 -3.43 -11.02 23.50
N LYS A 117 -2.60 -10.19 22.88
CA LYS A 117 -2.98 -8.86 22.35
C LYS A 117 -3.44 -8.90 20.89
N ILE A 118 -3.38 -10.07 20.25
CA ILE A 118 -3.79 -10.25 18.85
C ILE A 118 -5.25 -10.63 18.84
N LYS A 119 -6.11 -9.72 18.36
CA LYS A 119 -7.55 -10.02 18.18
C LYS A 119 -7.82 -10.73 16.84
N ILE A 120 -7.10 -10.37 15.78
CA ILE A 120 -7.23 -10.94 14.44
C ILE A 120 -5.86 -10.91 13.78
N ALA A 121 -5.43 -12.02 13.20
CA ALA A 121 -4.28 -12.11 12.32
C ALA A 121 -4.77 -12.52 10.92
N ILE A 122 -4.46 -11.70 9.90
CA ILE A 122 -4.71 -12.02 8.50
C ILE A 122 -3.35 -12.41 7.91
N VAL A 123 -3.27 -13.65 7.39
CA VAL A 123 -2.09 -14.17 6.72
C VAL A 123 -2.42 -14.25 5.23
N ASP A 124 -1.72 -13.45 4.43
CA ASP A 124 -1.77 -13.55 2.97
C ASP A 124 -0.57 -14.39 2.50
N VAL A 125 -0.87 -15.47 1.76
CA VAL A 125 0.16 -16.37 1.21
C VAL A 125 0.24 -16.07 -0.28
N THR A 126 1.31 -15.42 -0.69
CA THR A 126 1.64 -15.23 -2.10
C THR A 126 2.55 -16.35 -2.59
N GLU A 127 2.15 -17.07 -3.62
CA GLU A 127 3.03 -17.96 -4.34
C GLU A 127 3.97 -17.15 -5.23
N GLN A 128 5.28 -17.26 -4.97
CA GLN A 128 6.30 -16.65 -5.82
C GLN A 128 6.80 -17.71 -6.79
N GLU A 129 6.56 -17.52 -8.07
CA GLU A 129 7.18 -18.34 -9.11
C GLU A 129 8.69 -18.12 -9.09
N ILE A 130 9.44 -19.19 -8.80
CA ILE A 130 10.90 -19.17 -8.86
C ILE A 130 11.30 -19.47 -10.31
N GLU A 131 11.91 -18.51 -11.00
CA GLU A 131 12.53 -18.76 -12.30
C GLU A 131 13.56 -19.88 -12.21
N ARG A 132 13.34 -20.92 -13.01
CA ARG A 132 14.31 -22.03 -13.10
C ARG A 132 15.60 -21.53 -13.77
N PRO A 133 16.77 -21.73 -13.17
CA PRO A 133 18.03 -21.29 -13.75
C PRO A 133 18.24 -21.95 -15.11
N LYS A 134 18.58 -21.14 -16.11
CA LYS A 134 18.75 -21.50 -17.54
C LYS A 134 19.96 -22.40 -17.80
N LYS A 135 20.50 -23.15 -17.00
CA LYS A 135 21.48 -24.22 -17.24
C LYS A 135 21.65 -25.08 -15.99
N GLY A 136 21.06 -26.27 -15.97
CA GLY A 136 21.57 -27.47 -15.30
C GLY A 136 21.79 -27.48 -13.78
N LYS A 137 21.59 -26.39 -13.06
CA LYS A 137 21.63 -26.39 -11.60
C LYS A 137 20.20 -26.47 -11.05
N GLN A 138 19.75 -27.67 -10.78
CA GLN A 138 18.50 -27.91 -10.06
C GLN A 138 18.70 -27.57 -8.57
N ILE A 139 18.67 -26.28 -8.23
CA ILE A 139 18.64 -25.86 -6.83
C ILE A 139 17.14 -25.72 -6.49
N GLY A 140 16.64 -26.62 -5.65
CA GLY A 140 15.31 -26.52 -5.09
C GLY A 140 14.23 -27.47 -5.59
N THR A 141 14.55 -28.49 -6.44
CA THR A 141 13.59 -29.54 -6.75
C THR A 141 13.87 -30.74 -5.84
N PRO A 142 12.90 -31.19 -5.00
CA PRO A 142 13.11 -32.41 -4.24
C PRO A 142 13.31 -33.58 -5.21
N ALA A 143 14.36 -34.34 -5.02
CA ALA A 143 14.67 -35.51 -5.83
C ALA A 143 13.45 -36.46 -5.83
N ARG A 144 12.81 -36.59 -6.99
CA ARG A 144 11.78 -37.60 -7.22
C ARG A 144 12.48 -38.95 -7.13
N LYS A 145 12.27 -39.69 -6.03
CA LYS A 145 12.73 -41.07 -5.89
C LYS A 145 12.13 -41.85 -7.04
N SER A 146 12.97 -42.21 -8.03
CA SER A 146 12.63 -43.17 -9.05
C SER A 146 12.49 -44.54 -8.37
N GLY A 147 11.26 -45.00 -8.18
CA GLY A 147 10.99 -46.35 -7.75
C GLY A 147 11.44 -47.28 -8.83
N THR A 148 12.53 -47.98 -8.57
CA THR A 148 13.01 -49.10 -9.37
C THR A 148 11.99 -50.23 -9.21
N GLN A 149 11.16 -50.47 -10.21
CA GLN A 149 10.38 -51.70 -10.30
C GLN A 149 11.33 -52.86 -10.67
N SER A 150 11.66 -53.63 -9.70
CA SER A 150 12.32 -54.94 -9.92
C SER A 150 11.34 -55.85 -10.64
N LYS A 151 11.61 -56.16 -11.92
CA LYS A 151 10.96 -57.23 -12.65
C LYS A 151 11.41 -58.57 -12.05
N LEU A 152 10.54 -59.24 -11.33
CA LEU A 152 10.65 -60.65 -11.02
C LEU A 152 10.45 -61.42 -12.33
N LYS A 153 11.52 -62.05 -12.82
CA LYS A 153 11.44 -63.14 -13.83
C LYS A 153 11.14 -64.41 -13.09
N SER A 154 9.96 -64.98 -13.39
CA SER A 154 9.63 -66.38 -13.07
C SER A 154 10.36 -67.28 -14.03
N SER A 155 11.05 -68.30 -13.48
CA SER A 155 11.39 -69.52 -14.17
C SER A 155 10.63 -70.64 -13.48
#